data_207612bc9d51d2c160383742878a5a48
#
_entry.id   207612bc9d51d2c160383742878a5a48
#
_cell.length_a   1.000
_cell.length_b   1.000
_cell.length_c   1.000
_cell.angle_alpha   90.00
_cell.angle_beta   90.00
_cell.angle_gamma   90.00
#
_symmetry.space_group_name_H-M   'P 1'
#
loop_
_entity.id
_entity.type
_entity.pdbx_description
1 polymer ?
#
loop_
_entity_poly.entity_id
_entity_poly.type
_entity_poly.pdbx_seq_one_letter_code
_entity_poly.pdbx_strand_id
1 'polypeptide(L)'
;MSNPIDAIIIGTGVIGTATAFEMAKAGYKTLSLDRNTQIGHGSTAGSCAIIRMHYSTFDGTAFAWEGYHYWRDWKDYLGLPASEELAQFKECGCLVMKTAGNDHLVKHMENSAALDCPFEEWGPEQITERLPVYELQSYTPPKRQDQPGFGEPNGETLRGGVYWPHAGYVTDPALSSQN
;
A
#
# COMPACT_ATOMS: atom_id res chain seq x y z
N MET A 1 12.67 -40.72 12.85
CA MET A 1 12.64 -40.38 11.41
C MET A 1 12.58 -38.89 11.29
N SER A 2 13.56 -38.24 10.64
CA SER A 2 13.56 -36.81 10.42
C SER A 2 12.38 -36.45 9.48
N ASN A 3 11.52 -35.58 9.91
CA ASN A 3 10.41 -35.09 9.08
C ASN A 3 11.03 -34.11 8.06
N PRO A 4 11.14 -34.45 6.78
CA PRO A 4 11.84 -33.61 5.82
C PRO A 4 11.18 -32.20 5.71
N ILE A 5 11.99 -31.19 5.47
CA ILE A 5 11.54 -29.83 5.15
C ILE A 5 11.34 -29.78 3.63
N ASP A 6 10.19 -29.29 3.19
CA ASP A 6 9.83 -29.20 1.78
C ASP A 6 10.44 -27.97 1.11
N ALA A 7 10.57 -26.85 1.85
CA ALA A 7 11.16 -25.62 1.32
C ALA A 7 11.87 -24.79 2.41
N ILE A 8 12.91 -24.05 1.99
CA ILE A 8 13.60 -23.05 2.80
C ILE A 8 13.26 -21.67 2.22
N ILE A 9 12.76 -20.78 3.08
CA ILE A 9 12.41 -19.40 2.73
C ILE A 9 13.48 -18.49 3.32
N ILE A 10 14.14 -17.70 2.48
CA ILE A 10 15.18 -16.77 2.88
C ILE A 10 14.60 -15.36 2.97
N GLY A 11 14.52 -14.84 4.18
CA GLY A 11 13.92 -13.56 4.54
C GLY A 11 12.57 -13.73 5.25
N THR A 12 12.40 -13.04 6.37
CA THR A 12 11.17 -13.03 7.19
C THR A 12 10.49 -11.65 7.22
N GLY A 13 10.62 -10.89 6.12
CA GLY A 13 9.76 -9.74 5.85
C GLY A 13 8.40 -10.19 5.32
N VAL A 14 7.50 -9.25 5.04
CA VAL A 14 6.11 -9.52 4.63
C VAL A 14 5.98 -10.52 3.47
N ILE A 15 6.89 -10.51 2.51
CA ILE A 15 6.86 -11.45 1.37
C ILE A 15 7.20 -12.86 1.83
N GLY A 16 8.27 -13.02 2.62
CA GLY A 16 8.71 -14.35 3.07
C GLY A 16 7.74 -14.98 4.05
N THR A 17 7.19 -14.21 4.99
CA THR A 17 6.22 -14.72 5.96
C THR A 17 4.88 -15.07 5.28
N ALA A 18 4.37 -14.25 4.37
CA ALA A 18 3.20 -14.58 3.57
C ALA A 18 3.41 -15.87 2.74
N THR A 19 4.59 -16.03 2.14
CA THR A 19 4.94 -17.26 1.41
C THR A 19 4.95 -18.48 2.34
N ALA A 20 5.56 -18.37 3.53
CA ALA A 20 5.59 -19.44 4.52
C ALA A 20 4.17 -19.83 4.97
N PHE A 21 3.33 -18.83 5.24
CA PHE A 21 1.95 -19.00 5.65
C PHE A 21 1.13 -19.74 4.60
N GLU A 22 1.15 -19.31 3.36
CA GLU A 22 0.40 -19.94 2.27
C GLU A 22 0.90 -21.36 1.97
N MET A 23 2.21 -21.59 2.02
CA MET A 23 2.77 -22.94 1.90
C MET A 23 2.32 -23.85 3.04
N ALA A 24 2.28 -23.33 4.28
CA ALA A 24 1.80 -24.11 5.43
C ALA A 24 0.31 -24.45 5.30
N LYS A 25 -0.53 -23.52 4.84
CA LYS A 25 -1.94 -23.78 4.50
C LYS A 25 -2.10 -24.86 3.44
N ALA A 26 -1.18 -24.91 2.47
CA ALA A 26 -1.14 -25.96 1.44
C ALA A 26 -0.54 -27.29 1.93
N GLY A 27 -0.14 -27.39 3.21
CA GLY A 27 0.38 -28.62 3.83
C GLY A 27 1.88 -28.82 3.71
N TYR A 28 2.63 -27.85 3.18
CA TYR A 28 4.09 -27.92 3.08
C TYR A 28 4.76 -27.53 4.39
N LYS A 29 5.89 -28.17 4.70
CA LYS A 29 6.76 -27.85 5.83
C LYS A 29 7.86 -26.91 5.38
N THR A 30 7.86 -25.71 5.93
CA THR A 30 8.83 -24.69 5.58
C THR A 30 9.79 -24.41 6.74
N LEU A 31 11.01 -23.96 6.39
CA LEU A 31 11.97 -23.37 7.31
C LEU A 31 12.28 -21.96 6.84
N SER A 32 11.92 -20.96 7.66
CA SER A 32 12.24 -19.57 7.37
C SER A 32 13.55 -19.17 8.04
N LEU A 33 14.42 -18.52 7.29
CA LEU A 33 15.73 -18.04 7.74
C LEU A 33 15.84 -16.52 7.48
N ASP A 34 16.35 -15.79 8.45
CA ASP A 34 16.65 -14.35 8.29
C ASP A 34 18.01 -14.04 8.93
N ARG A 35 18.65 -13.01 8.42
CA ARG A 35 19.87 -12.45 9.02
C ARG A 35 19.58 -11.61 10.26
N ASN A 36 18.37 -11.05 10.37
CA ASN A 36 17.91 -10.29 11.52
C ASN A 36 17.42 -11.21 12.61
N THR A 37 17.48 -10.75 13.84
CA THR A 37 17.04 -11.49 15.03
C THR A 37 15.53 -11.45 15.26
N GLN A 38 14.82 -10.58 14.54
CA GLN A 38 13.38 -10.40 14.66
C GLN A 38 12.70 -10.43 13.31
N ILE A 39 11.53 -11.06 13.26
CA ILE A 39 10.67 -11.15 12.08
C ILE A 39 10.18 -9.74 11.68
N GLY A 40 10.18 -9.44 10.39
CA GLY A 40 9.70 -8.16 9.86
C GLY A 40 10.69 -6.98 9.99
N HIS A 41 11.83 -7.15 10.67
CA HIS A 41 12.78 -6.08 10.97
C HIS A 41 13.79 -5.76 9.85
N GLY A 42 13.43 -6.06 8.61
CA GLY A 42 14.14 -5.59 7.42
C GLY A 42 13.46 -4.36 6.81
N SER A 43 13.34 -4.34 5.47
CA SER A 43 12.62 -3.28 4.73
C SER A 43 11.14 -3.19 5.08
N THR A 44 10.55 -4.25 5.59
CA THR A 44 9.15 -4.26 6.06
C THR A 44 8.94 -3.28 7.20
N ALA A 45 9.75 -3.32 8.26
CA ALA A 45 9.64 -2.37 9.38
C ALA A 45 9.96 -0.92 8.96
N GLY A 46 10.79 -0.72 7.94
CA GLY A 46 11.11 0.60 7.37
C GLY A 46 10.07 1.11 6.38
N SER A 47 9.00 0.37 6.12
CA SER A 47 7.91 0.75 5.22
C SER A 47 6.95 1.71 5.91
N CYS A 48 6.36 2.66 5.15
CA CYS A 48 5.19 3.41 5.60
C CYS A 48 3.88 2.60 5.50
N ALA A 49 3.96 1.34 5.11
CA ALA A 49 2.88 0.35 5.06
C ALA A 49 1.60 0.82 4.34
N ILE A 50 1.75 1.66 3.32
CA ILE A 50 0.63 2.13 2.50
C ILE A 50 0.10 0.97 1.65
N ILE A 51 -1.20 0.74 1.73
CA ILE A 51 -1.95 -0.17 0.88
C ILE A 51 -2.70 0.67 -0.15
N ARG A 52 -2.37 0.49 -1.42
CA ARG A 52 -2.98 1.24 -2.53
C ARG A 52 -3.28 0.30 -3.70
N MET A 53 -4.32 0.60 -4.48
CA MET A 53 -4.78 -0.23 -5.60
C MET A 53 -4.34 0.30 -6.96
N HIS A 54 -3.89 1.55 -7.04
CA HIS A 54 -3.56 2.19 -8.31
C HIS A 54 -2.11 1.95 -8.74
N TYR A 55 -1.95 1.24 -9.85
CA TYR A 55 -0.66 0.96 -10.48
C TYR A 55 -0.74 1.21 -11.99
N SER A 56 0.42 1.48 -12.61
CA SER A 56 0.52 1.73 -14.05
C SER A 56 0.36 0.47 -14.91
N THR A 57 0.49 -0.71 -14.30
CA THR A 57 0.30 -2.00 -14.97
C THR A 57 -1.00 -2.65 -14.49
N PHE A 58 -1.68 -3.36 -15.39
CA PHE A 58 -2.89 -4.12 -15.08
C PHE A 58 -2.64 -5.15 -13.97
N ASP A 59 -1.58 -5.97 -14.14
CA ASP A 59 -1.23 -7.01 -13.16
C ASP A 59 -0.92 -6.41 -11.78
N GLY A 60 -0.21 -5.27 -11.73
CA GLY A 60 0.08 -4.57 -10.47
C GLY A 60 -1.21 -4.11 -9.76
N THR A 61 -2.18 -3.59 -10.51
CA THR A 61 -3.50 -3.22 -9.96
C THR A 61 -4.27 -4.45 -9.52
N ALA A 62 -4.25 -5.54 -10.30
CA ALA A 62 -4.95 -6.79 -9.97
C ALA A 62 -4.42 -7.42 -8.67
N PHE A 63 -3.09 -7.54 -8.53
CA PHE A 63 -2.47 -8.03 -7.29
C PHE A 63 -2.78 -7.15 -6.09
N ALA A 64 -2.77 -5.82 -6.26
CA ALA A 64 -3.06 -4.92 -5.17
C ALA A 64 -4.53 -4.97 -4.76
N TRP A 65 -5.45 -5.09 -5.73
CA TRP A 65 -6.88 -5.21 -5.48
C TRP A 65 -7.23 -6.54 -4.80
N GLU A 66 -6.62 -7.64 -5.22
CA GLU A 66 -6.72 -8.92 -4.52
C GLU A 66 -6.16 -8.80 -3.08
N GLY A 67 -4.98 -8.20 -2.92
CA GLY A 67 -4.32 -8.00 -1.63
C GLY A 67 -5.14 -7.17 -0.65
N TYR A 68 -5.94 -6.21 -1.13
CA TYR A 68 -6.85 -5.43 -0.29
C TYR A 68 -7.84 -6.32 0.47
N HIS A 69 -8.41 -7.34 -0.17
CA HIS A 69 -9.38 -8.22 0.47
C HIS A 69 -8.77 -9.00 1.63
N TYR A 70 -7.50 -9.42 1.52
CA TYR A 70 -6.79 -10.05 2.64
C TYR A 70 -6.55 -9.07 3.78
N TRP A 71 -6.14 -7.83 3.51
CA TRP A 71 -5.94 -6.82 4.53
C TRP A 71 -7.24 -6.40 5.23
N ARG A 72 -8.33 -6.26 4.48
CA ARG A 72 -9.65 -5.94 5.04
C ARG A 72 -10.12 -7.01 6.01
N ASP A 73 -9.93 -8.26 5.64
CA ASP A 73 -10.40 -9.42 6.38
C ASP A 73 -9.22 -10.12 7.10
N TRP A 74 -8.20 -9.35 7.50
CA TRP A 74 -6.90 -9.84 7.98
C TRP A 74 -6.98 -10.92 9.06
N LYS A 75 -7.84 -10.71 10.06
CA LYS A 75 -8.07 -11.67 11.14
C LYS A 75 -8.61 -13.01 10.63
N ASP A 76 -9.59 -12.95 9.76
CA ASP A 76 -10.25 -14.16 9.22
C ASP A 76 -9.30 -14.89 8.26
N TYR A 77 -8.52 -14.14 7.48
CA TYR A 77 -7.48 -14.69 6.62
C TYR A 77 -6.42 -15.47 7.39
N LEU A 78 -5.98 -14.95 8.54
CA LEU A 78 -5.01 -15.62 9.40
C LEU A 78 -5.62 -16.78 10.22
N GLY A 79 -6.92 -16.78 10.43
CA GLY A 79 -7.61 -17.79 11.26
C GLY A 79 -7.26 -17.71 12.74
N LEU A 80 -6.84 -16.52 13.23
CA LEU A 80 -6.38 -16.32 14.60
C LEU A 80 -7.55 -15.99 15.57
N PRO A 81 -7.42 -16.38 16.85
CA PRO A 81 -8.42 -16.06 17.87
C PRO A 81 -8.50 -14.55 18.14
N ALA A 82 -9.63 -14.11 18.71
CA ALA A 82 -9.89 -12.69 18.97
C ALA A 82 -8.94 -12.07 20.04
N SER A 83 -8.25 -12.89 20.80
CA SER A 83 -7.32 -12.46 21.86
C SER A 83 -5.92 -12.09 21.37
N GLU A 84 -5.59 -12.39 20.12
CA GLU A 84 -4.29 -12.05 19.54
C GLU A 84 -4.23 -10.56 19.14
N GLU A 85 -3.08 -9.94 19.41
CA GLU A 85 -2.78 -8.60 18.91
C GLU A 85 -2.43 -8.67 17.42
N LEU A 86 -3.20 -7.98 16.59
CA LEU A 86 -3.04 -7.98 15.15
C LEU A 86 -2.70 -6.59 14.62
N ALA A 87 -1.85 -6.57 13.61
CA ALA A 87 -1.71 -5.39 12.77
C ALA A 87 -3.08 -5.05 12.15
N GLN A 88 -3.44 -3.77 12.13
CA GLN A 88 -4.75 -3.32 11.66
C GLN A 88 -4.61 -2.58 10.34
N PHE A 89 -5.44 -2.94 9.39
CA PHE A 89 -5.64 -2.12 8.19
C PHE A 89 -6.57 -0.95 8.53
N LYS A 90 -6.10 0.27 8.26
CA LYS A 90 -6.87 1.51 8.40
C LYS A 90 -7.24 1.99 7.01
N GLU A 91 -8.49 1.74 6.63
CA GLU A 91 -9.06 2.15 5.36
C GLU A 91 -9.44 3.63 5.44
N CYS A 92 -8.58 4.49 4.92
CA CYS A 92 -8.78 5.95 4.95
C CYS A 92 -8.81 6.58 3.55
N GLY A 93 -8.68 5.75 2.53
CA GLY A 93 -8.57 6.18 1.14
C GLY A 93 -7.19 6.73 0.78
N CYS A 94 -7.01 6.98 -0.51
CA CYS A 94 -5.82 7.62 -1.06
C CYS A 94 -6.22 8.58 -2.16
N LEU A 95 -5.87 9.85 -2.01
CA LEU A 95 -6.05 10.88 -3.02
C LEU A 95 -4.72 11.16 -3.72
N VAL A 96 -4.69 11.01 -5.05
CA VAL A 96 -3.55 11.38 -5.88
C VAL A 96 -3.90 12.64 -6.66
N MET A 97 -3.19 13.73 -6.38
CA MET A 97 -3.43 15.03 -7.01
C MET A 97 -3.06 15.00 -8.50
N LYS A 98 -3.91 15.60 -9.34
CA LYS A 98 -3.63 15.79 -10.77
C LYS A 98 -2.71 16.98 -10.97
N THR A 99 -1.54 16.72 -11.55
CA THR A 99 -0.55 17.74 -11.93
C THR A 99 -0.33 17.72 -13.44
N ALA A 100 0.34 18.72 -13.97
CA ALA A 100 0.72 18.75 -15.40
C ALA A 100 1.65 17.60 -15.82
N GLY A 101 2.33 16.96 -14.84
CA GLY A 101 3.31 15.90 -15.10
C GLY A 101 2.82 14.48 -14.83
N ASN A 102 1.54 14.25 -14.49
CA ASN A 102 1.05 12.91 -14.16
C ASN A 102 -0.11 12.40 -15.02
N ASP A 103 -0.02 12.57 -16.32
CA ASP A 103 -0.96 12.02 -17.31
C ASP A 103 -1.11 10.48 -17.19
N HIS A 104 -0.12 9.81 -16.58
CA HIS A 104 -0.16 8.38 -16.30
C HIS A 104 -1.33 7.96 -15.37
N LEU A 105 -1.95 8.89 -14.64
CA LEU A 105 -3.16 8.60 -13.84
C LEU A 105 -4.32 8.08 -14.69
N VAL A 106 -4.41 8.46 -15.96
CA VAL A 106 -5.39 7.89 -16.89
C VAL A 106 -5.26 6.38 -16.96
N LYS A 107 -4.02 5.86 -17.06
CA LYS A 107 -3.77 4.43 -17.11
C LYS A 107 -4.12 3.72 -15.80
N HIS A 108 -3.91 4.37 -14.65
CA HIS A 108 -4.33 3.84 -13.35
C HIS A 108 -5.85 3.72 -13.24
N MET A 109 -6.59 4.72 -13.71
CA MET A 109 -8.06 4.69 -13.75
C MET A 109 -8.59 3.60 -14.69
N GLU A 110 -8.01 3.47 -15.91
CA GLU A 110 -8.37 2.41 -16.84
C GLU A 110 -8.17 1.01 -16.24
N ASN A 111 -7.02 0.77 -15.61
CA ASN A 111 -6.74 -0.51 -14.95
C ASN A 111 -7.70 -0.78 -13.79
N SER A 112 -8.01 0.25 -12.97
CA SER A 112 -8.97 0.15 -11.88
C SER A 112 -10.37 -0.17 -12.41
N ALA A 113 -10.84 0.53 -13.43
CA ALA A 113 -12.14 0.29 -14.06
C ALA A 113 -12.27 -1.12 -14.65
N ALA A 114 -11.21 -1.63 -15.30
CA ALA A 114 -11.19 -2.97 -15.88
C ALA A 114 -11.25 -4.10 -14.83
N LEU A 115 -11.00 -3.79 -13.56
CA LEU A 115 -11.00 -4.72 -12.42
C LEU A 115 -12.15 -4.46 -11.44
N ASP A 116 -13.11 -3.60 -11.79
CA ASP A 116 -14.16 -3.13 -10.88
C ASP A 116 -13.62 -2.61 -9.53
N CYS A 117 -12.38 -2.07 -9.54
CA CYS A 117 -11.77 -1.43 -8.38
C CYS A 117 -12.26 0.03 -8.30
N PRO A 118 -13.03 0.41 -7.27
CA PRO A 118 -13.66 1.73 -7.21
C PRO A 118 -12.65 2.87 -7.11
N PHE A 119 -12.95 3.95 -7.85
CA PHE A 119 -12.26 5.24 -7.71
C PHE A 119 -13.22 6.38 -8.03
N GLU A 120 -12.88 7.58 -7.60
CA GLU A 120 -13.62 8.82 -7.85
C GLU A 120 -12.67 9.88 -8.40
N GLU A 121 -13.14 10.69 -9.35
CA GLU A 121 -12.42 11.88 -9.77
C GLU A 121 -12.95 13.08 -9.00
N TRP A 122 -12.08 13.74 -8.23
CA TRP A 122 -12.44 14.92 -7.44
C TRP A 122 -11.94 16.19 -8.09
N GLY A 123 -12.83 17.15 -8.25
CA GLY A 123 -12.46 18.53 -8.62
C GLY A 123 -11.82 19.30 -7.45
N PRO A 124 -11.22 20.47 -7.74
CA PRO A 124 -10.60 21.31 -6.71
C PRO A 124 -11.56 21.69 -5.58
N GLU A 125 -12.81 22.01 -5.90
CA GLU A 125 -13.85 22.39 -4.93
C GLU A 125 -14.15 21.24 -3.96
N GLN A 126 -14.31 20.03 -4.48
CA GLN A 126 -14.57 18.83 -3.68
C GLN A 126 -13.39 18.49 -2.76
N ILE A 127 -12.14 18.70 -3.23
CA ILE A 127 -10.95 18.50 -2.40
C ILE A 127 -10.94 19.52 -1.26
N THR A 128 -11.19 20.79 -1.54
CA THR A 128 -11.22 21.85 -0.53
C THR A 128 -12.30 21.60 0.51
N GLU A 129 -13.47 21.12 0.10
CA GLU A 129 -14.57 20.80 1.01
C GLU A 129 -14.25 19.60 1.92
N ARG A 130 -13.75 18.50 1.34
CA ARG A 130 -13.51 17.24 2.08
C ARG A 130 -12.19 17.23 2.85
N LEU A 131 -11.20 17.95 2.35
CA LEU A 131 -9.83 17.99 2.88
C LEU A 131 -9.34 19.45 3.01
N PRO A 132 -9.94 20.27 3.88
CA PRO A 132 -9.66 21.71 3.96
C PRO A 132 -8.23 22.06 4.42
N VAL A 133 -7.46 21.07 4.84
CA VAL A 133 -6.04 21.22 5.22
C VAL A 133 -5.10 21.25 4.01
N TYR A 134 -5.58 20.89 2.82
CA TYR A 134 -4.76 20.87 1.60
C TYR A 134 -4.81 22.20 0.87
N GLU A 135 -3.64 22.71 0.53
CA GLU A 135 -3.49 23.81 -0.41
C GLU A 135 -3.41 23.25 -1.84
N LEU A 136 -4.13 23.89 -2.76
CA LEU A 136 -4.19 23.45 -4.15
C LEU A 136 -3.26 24.21 -5.09
N GLN A 137 -2.36 25.05 -4.58
CA GLN A 137 -1.35 25.68 -5.40
C GLN A 137 -0.30 24.66 -5.89
N SER A 138 0.19 24.86 -7.09
CA SER A 138 1.22 24.01 -7.68
C SER A 138 2.61 24.54 -7.38
N TYR A 139 3.51 23.63 -6.97
CA TYR A 139 4.93 23.88 -6.69
C TYR A 139 5.83 23.19 -7.72
N THR A 140 5.29 22.89 -8.90
CA THR A 140 6.01 22.20 -9.98
C THR A 140 6.81 23.19 -10.85
N PRO A 141 8.03 22.85 -11.30
CA PRO A 141 8.83 21.71 -10.91
C PRO A 141 9.39 21.84 -9.48
N PRO A 142 9.59 20.71 -8.77
CA PRO A 142 10.11 20.75 -7.40
C PRO A 142 11.51 21.37 -7.37
N LYS A 143 11.75 22.26 -6.41
CA LYS A 143 13.03 22.93 -6.20
C LYS A 143 13.68 22.41 -4.93
N ARG A 144 15.02 22.47 -4.88
CA ARG A 144 15.78 22.18 -3.66
C ARG A 144 15.74 23.37 -2.72
N GLN A 145 15.98 23.13 -1.44
CA GLN A 145 15.99 24.17 -0.40
C GLN A 145 17.01 25.30 -0.66
N ASP A 146 18.11 25.00 -1.37
CA ASP A 146 19.16 25.93 -1.73
C ASP A 146 18.89 26.70 -3.05
N GLN A 147 17.80 26.41 -3.74
CA GLN A 147 17.43 27.04 -5.00
C GLN A 147 16.48 28.23 -4.81
N PRO A 148 16.63 29.30 -5.64
CA PRO A 148 15.69 30.44 -5.62
C PRO A 148 14.25 29.99 -5.87
N GLY A 149 13.32 30.50 -5.06
CA GLY A 149 11.88 30.17 -5.16
C GLY A 149 11.51 28.80 -4.58
N PHE A 150 12.36 28.19 -3.71
CA PHE A 150 11.96 27.05 -2.90
C PHE A 150 10.79 27.41 -2.00
N GLY A 151 9.74 26.58 -2.01
CA GLY A 151 8.52 26.80 -1.22
C GLY A 151 7.60 27.89 -1.79
N GLU A 152 7.92 28.45 -2.96
CA GLU A 152 7.04 29.39 -3.66
C GLU A 152 6.22 28.66 -4.72
N PRO A 153 4.88 28.89 -4.77
CA PRO A 153 4.03 28.33 -5.80
C PRO A 153 4.38 28.92 -7.18
N ASN A 154 4.11 28.14 -8.23
CA ASN A 154 4.37 28.58 -9.61
C ASN A 154 3.25 29.41 -10.24
N GLY A 155 2.18 29.71 -9.47
CA GLY A 155 1.01 30.46 -9.92
C GLY A 155 -0.08 29.59 -10.59
N GLU A 156 0.15 28.28 -10.72
CA GLU A 156 -0.87 27.34 -11.21
C GLU A 156 -1.62 26.70 -10.04
N THR A 157 -2.85 26.28 -10.31
CA THR A 157 -3.68 25.51 -9.35
C THR A 157 -3.78 24.05 -9.82
N LEU A 158 -3.76 23.12 -8.88
CA LEU A 158 -3.99 21.71 -9.13
C LEU A 158 -5.39 21.49 -9.72
N ARG A 159 -5.50 20.61 -10.71
CA ARG A 159 -6.74 20.38 -11.48
C ARG A 159 -7.72 19.42 -10.81
N GLY A 160 -7.47 19.04 -9.57
CA GLY A 160 -8.21 18.02 -8.84
C GLY A 160 -7.36 16.81 -8.50
N GLY A 161 -7.98 15.66 -8.32
CA GLY A 161 -7.32 14.42 -7.98
C GLY A 161 -8.14 13.19 -8.35
N VAL A 162 -7.54 12.02 -8.15
CA VAL A 162 -8.22 10.73 -8.20
C VAL A 162 -8.17 10.11 -6.81
N TYR A 163 -9.31 9.75 -6.28
CA TYR A 163 -9.49 9.17 -4.96
C TYR A 163 -9.84 7.69 -5.06
N TRP A 164 -9.07 6.83 -4.39
CA TRP A 164 -9.34 5.41 -4.24
C TRP A 164 -9.82 5.14 -2.80
N PRO A 165 -11.11 4.87 -2.57
CA PRO A 165 -11.69 4.78 -1.22
C PRO A 165 -11.13 3.61 -0.40
N HIS A 166 -10.78 2.50 -1.06
CA HIS A 166 -10.32 1.27 -0.41
C HIS A 166 -8.82 1.25 -0.11
N ALA A 167 -8.10 2.32 -0.39
CA ALA A 167 -6.71 2.48 0.01
C ALA A 167 -6.58 2.83 1.51
N GLY A 168 -5.38 2.67 2.05
CA GLY A 168 -5.13 2.98 3.45
C GLY A 168 -3.72 2.61 3.89
N TYR A 169 -3.58 2.21 5.13
CA TYR A 169 -2.29 1.78 5.67
C TYR A 169 -2.44 0.72 6.76
N VAL A 170 -1.39 -0.06 6.96
CA VAL A 170 -1.29 -1.02 8.07
C VAL A 170 -0.59 -0.34 9.24
N THR A 171 -1.14 -0.46 10.45
CA THR A 171 -0.66 0.25 11.65
C THR A 171 0.75 -0.14 12.07
N ASP A 172 1.09 -1.41 11.90
CA ASP A 172 2.42 -1.95 12.24
C ASP A 172 2.86 -2.98 11.17
N PRO A 173 3.76 -2.58 10.26
CA PRO A 173 4.23 -3.49 9.22
C PRO A 173 5.10 -4.62 9.75
N ALA A 174 5.84 -4.44 10.86
CA ALA A 174 6.61 -5.51 11.46
C ALA A 174 5.68 -6.55 12.11
N LEU A 175 4.70 -6.10 12.88
CA LEU A 175 3.69 -6.96 13.49
C LEU A 175 2.92 -7.77 12.42
N SER A 176 2.62 -7.18 11.26
CA SER A 176 1.95 -7.90 10.16
C SER A 176 2.73 -9.10 9.62
N SER A 177 4.06 -9.10 9.79
CA SER A 177 4.93 -10.24 9.44
C SER A 177 5.06 -11.26 10.58
N GLN A 178 4.70 -10.86 11.80
CA GLN A 178 4.74 -11.72 12.99
C GLN A 178 3.42 -12.44 13.22
N ASN A 179 2.32 -11.82 12.79
CA ASN A 179 0.99 -12.43 12.78
C ASN A 179 0.90 -13.58 11.80
#